data_fafb1b0fe6c8b0cdca860c16b0fb77a9
#
_entry.id   fafb1b0fe6c8b0cdca860c16b0fb77a9
#
_cell.length_a   1.000
_cell.length_b   1.000
_cell.length_c   1.000
_cell.angle_alpha   90.00
_cell.angle_beta   90.00
_cell.angle_gamma   90.00
#
_symmetry.space_group_name_H-M   'P 1'
#
loop_
_entity.id
_entity.type
_entity.pdbx_description
1 polymer ?
#
loop_
_entity_poly.entity_id
_entity_poly.type
_entity_poly.pdbx_seq_one_letter_code
_entity_poly.pdbx_strand_id
1 'polypeptide(L)'
;GAAGAVHGSLAAGALTTTFTASQGLLLMIPNLYKLAGERLPGVVNVSARAIASHALSIFGDHSDVYACRQTGVAMLCESSVQEVMDLTPVAHCAAIKGRLPFINFFDGFRTSHEIQKIEMWDYEDLKDMVDMDAIDAYRKDALNPNHPCQRGSAQNADIFFQAREACNTYYDNVPAIVEEYMNKVNAKIGTDYKLFNYYGAADAENI
;
A
#
# COMPACT_ATOMS: atom_id res chain seq x y z
N GLY A 1 -16.29 5.36 8.92
CA GLY A 1 -16.87 5.68 7.62
C GLY A 1 -15.92 5.45 6.46
N ALA A 2 -14.83 6.25 6.30
CA ALA A 2 -13.99 6.23 5.08
C ALA A 2 -13.44 4.83 4.74
N ALA A 3 -12.84 4.13 5.69
CA ALA A 3 -12.29 2.79 5.45
C ALA A 3 -13.34 1.76 5.02
N GLY A 4 -14.57 1.86 5.55
CA GLY A 4 -15.69 1.03 5.11
C GLY A 4 -16.13 1.35 3.68
N ALA A 5 -16.14 2.62 3.29
CA ALA A 5 -16.43 3.04 1.92
C ALA A 5 -15.35 2.53 0.94
N VAL A 6 -14.06 2.64 1.31
CA VAL A 6 -12.93 2.08 0.53
C VAL A 6 -13.10 0.57 0.37
N HIS A 7 -13.39 -0.15 1.45
CA HIS A 7 -13.60 -1.59 1.40
C HIS A 7 -14.75 -1.97 0.46
N GLY A 8 -15.91 -1.32 0.59
CA GLY A 8 -17.06 -1.60 -0.28
C GLY A 8 -16.79 -1.26 -1.75
N SER A 9 -16.11 -0.15 -2.02
CA SER A 9 -15.73 0.26 -3.37
C SER A 9 -14.79 -0.75 -4.02
N LEU A 10 -13.75 -1.17 -3.31
CA LEU A 10 -12.82 -2.20 -3.77
C LEU A 10 -13.51 -3.56 -3.97
N ALA A 11 -14.37 -3.97 -3.05
CA ALA A 11 -15.12 -5.21 -3.18
C ALA A 11 -16.05 -5.21 -4.41
N ALA A 12 -16.54 -4.04 -4.83
CA ALA A 12 -17.33 -3.86 -6.04
C ALA A 12 -16.49 -3.74 -7.34
N GLY A 13 -15.15 -3.85 -7.24
CA GLY A 13 -14.25 -3.83 -8.40
C GLY A 13 -13.76 -2.45 -8.85
N ALA A 14 -14.06 -1.40 -8.09
CA ALA A 14 -13.53 -0.07 -8.37
C ALA A 14 -12.14 0.10 -7.75
N LEU A 15 -11.18 0.58 -8.54
CA LEU A 15 -9.88 0.98 -8.04
C LEU A 15 -10.04 2.18 -7.11
N THR A 16 -9.57 2.06 -5.88
CA THR A 16 -9.87 3.03 -4.82
C THR A 16 -8.63 3.33 -3.99
N THR A 17 -8.43 4.60 -3.71
CA THR A 17 -7.40 5.10 -2.80
C THR A 17 -8.01 6.00 -1.73
N THR A 18 -7.28 6.20 -0.64
CA THR A 18 -7.67 7.13 0.42
C THR A 18 -6.44 7.76 1.07
N PHE A 19 -6.68 8.81 1.84
CA PHE A 19 -5.63 9.57 2.53
C PHE A 19 -5.98 9.68 4.01
N THR A 20 -4.99 9.52 4.88
CA THR A 20 -5.20 9.61 6.32
C THR A 20 -3.91 9.94 7.06
N ALA A 21 -4.00 10.09 8.38
CA ALA A 21 -2.87 10.33 9.27
C ALA A 21 -3.24 9.90 10.71
N SER A 22 -2.25 9.53 11.52
CA SER A 22 -2.34 9.38 12.97
C SER A 22 -3.56 8.57 13.43
N GLN A 23 -4.40 9.12 14.30
CA GLN A 23 -5.61 8.46 14.82
C GLN A 23 -6.58 8.02 13.72
N GLY A 24 -6.63 8.76 12.60
CA GLY A 24 -7.44 8.39 11.44
C GLY A 24 -7.03 7.02 10.88
N LEU A 25 -5.72 6.76 10.78
CA LEU A 25 -5.20 5.46 10.37
C LEU A 25 -5.53 4.36 11.39
N LEU A 26 -5.37 4.65 12.69
CA LEU A 26 -5.70 3.68 13.74
C LEU A 26 -7.17 3.24 13.69
N LEU A 27 -8.09 4.17 13.39
CA LEU A 27 -9.50 3.85 13.22
C LEU A 27 -9.78 2.97 11.99
N MET A 28 -8.83 2.85 11.07
CA MET A 28 -8.93 2.00 9.88
C MET A 28 -8.45 0.56 10.13
N ILE A 29 -7.73 0.28 11.22
CA ILE A 29 -7.08 -1.02 11.49
C ILE A 29 -8.01 -2.22 11.26
N PRO A 30 -9.25 -2.28 11.78
CA PRO A 30 -10.14 -3.41 11.54
C PRO A 30 -10.43 -3.62 10.04
N ASN A 31 -10.56 -2.52 9.29
CA ASN A 31 -10.78 -2.59 7.84
C ASN A 31 -9.51 -2.97 7.08
N LEU A 32 -8.31 -2.57 7.56
CA LEU A 32 -7.05 -2.99 6.96
C LEU A 32 -6.86 -4.50 7.03
N TYR A 33 -7.20 -5.13 8.17
CA TYR A 33 -7.25 -6.59 8.27
C TYR A 33 -8.19 -7.21 7.23
N LYS A 34 -9.35 -6.60 7.02
CA LYS A 34 -10.33 -7.06 6.02
C LYS A 34 -9.79 -6.90 4.60
N LEU A 35 -9.24 -5.73 4.27
CA LEU A 35 -8.66 -5.47 2.95
C LEU A 35 -7.55 -6.47 2.62
N ALA A 36 -6.64 -6.73 3.58
CA ALA A 36 -5.56 -7.68 3.42
C ALA A 36 -6.07 -9.13 3.31
N GLY A 37 -6.98 -9.54 4.18
CA GLY A 37 -7.55 -10.88 4.19
C GLY A 37 -8.38 -11.20 2.94
N GLU A 38 -9.06 -10.22 2.38
CA GLU A 38 -9.82 -10.36 1.13
C GLU A 38 -8.98 -10.05 -0.12
N ARG A 39 -7.71 -9.69 0.05
CA ARG A 39 -6.75 -9.38 -1.02
C ARG A 39 -7.26 -8.29 -1.98
N LEU A 40 -7.78 -7.21 -1.40
CA LEU A 40 -8.32 -6.07 -2.13
C LEU A 40 -7.21 -5.04 -2.38
N PRO A 41 -6.94 -4.66 -3.64
CA PRO A 41 -5.78 -3.86 -4.05
C PRO A 41 -5.97 -2.36 -3.80
N GLY A 42 -6.26 -1.97 -2.56
CA GLY A 42 -6.40 -0.57 -2.16
C GLY A 42 -5.06 0.05 -1.74
N VAL A 43 -4.91 1.35 -1.95
CA VAL A 43 -3.77 2.12 -1.45
C VAL A 43 -4.25 3.16 -0.45
N VAL A 44 -3.65 3.13 0.74
CA VAL A 44 -3.86 4.12 1.79
C VAL A 44 -2.62 5.00 1.87
N ASN A 45 -2.74 6.25 1.45
CA ASN A 45 -1.66 7.23 1.54
C ASN A 45 -1.67 7.87 2.92
N VAL A 46 -0.53 7.82 3.61
CA VAL A 46 -0.43 8.20 5.02
C VAL A 46 0.65 9.26 5.23
N SER A 47 0.24 10.44 5.70
CA SER A 47 1.15 11.40 6.31
C SER A 47 1.40 10.95 7.74
N ALA A 48 2.45 10.14 7.97
CA ALA A 48 2.70 9.48 9.24
C ALA A 48 2.96 10.49 10.35
N ARG A 49 2.25 10.38 11.48
CA ARG A 49 2.34 11.31 12.61
C ARG A 49 2.22 10.59 13.94
N ALA A 50 2.77 11.26 14.96
CA ALA A 50 2.62 10.83 16.35
C ALA A 50 1.15 10.61 16.73
N ILE A 51 0.90 9.57 17.50
CA ILE A 51 -0.41 9.29 18.07
C ILE A 51 -0.61 10.21 19.29
N ALA A 52 -1.72 10.92 19.32
CA ALA A 52 -2.08 11.72 20.47
C ALA A 52 -2.28 10.82 21.70
N SER A 53 -1.65 11.19 22.81
CA SER A 53 -1.75 10.51 24.10
C SER A 53 -2.00 11.53 25.22
N HIS A 54 -0.98 11.88 26.03
CA HIS A 54 -1.06 12.96 27.01
C HIS A 54 -1.14 14.35 26.34
N ALA A 55 -0.64 14.47 25.11
CA ALA A 55 -0.67 15.65 24.29
C ALA A 55 -0.63 15.25 22.80
N LEU A 56 -0.94 16.21 21.92
CA LEU A 56 -0.76 16.11 20.48
C LEU A 56 0.65 16.60 20.12
N SER A 57 1.34 15.90 19.22
CA SER A 57 2.52 16.40 18.50
C SER A 57 2.21 16.53 17.02
N ILE A 58 2.61 17.65 16.44
CA ILE A 58 2.45 17.89 14.99
C ILE A 58 3.61 17.34 14.17
N PHE A 59 4.73 17.00 14.83
CA PHE A 59 5.90 16.48 14.14
C PHE A 59 5.69 15.05 13.64
N GLY A 60 6.45 14.68 12.60
CA GLY A 60 6.45 13.35 12.04
C GLY A 60 6.88 12.29 13.05
N ASP A 61 6.22 11.17 12.99
CA ASP A 61 6.48 10.00 13.80
C ASP A 61 5.83 8.80 13.07
N HIS A 62 6.37 7.61 13.25
CA HIS A 62 5.88 6.42 12.57
C HIS A 62 5.04 5.50 13.48
N SER A 63 4.66 5.93 14.67
CA SER A 63 3.89 5.10 15.62
C SER A 63 2.53 4.66 15.05
N ASP A 64 1.91 5.49 14.21
CA ASP A 64 0.64 5.18 13.56
C ASP A 64 0.80 4.04 12.52
N VAL A 65 1.78 4.14 11.62
CA VAL A 65 2.05 3.07 10.64
C VAL A 65 2.59 1.81 11.30
N TYR A 66 3.42 1.94 12.35
CA TYR A 66 3.88 0.79 13.13
C TYR A 66 2.73 0.03 13.81
N ALA A 67 1.68 0.72 14.25
CA ALA A 67 0.49 0.09 14.78
C ALA A 67 -0.24 -0.79 13.73
N CYS A 68 -0.05 -0.49 12.45
CA CYS A 68 -0.67 -1.22 11.33
C CYS A 68 0.15 -2.41 10.83
N ARG A 69 1.40 -2.61 11.30
CA ARG A 69 2.32 -3.64 10.77
C ARG A 69 1.79 -5.08 10.80
N GLN A 70 0.84 -5.37 11.70
CA GLN A 70 0.27 -6.70 11.87
C GLN A 70 -0.97 -6.94 11.01
N THR A 71 -1.47 -5.94 10.31
CA THR A 71 -2.74 -6.02 9.55
C THR A 71 -2.62 -6.85 8.28
N GLY A 72 -1.40 -7.07 7.79
CA GLY A 72 -1.13 -7.76 6.53
C GLY A 72 -1.11 -6.84 5.31
N VAL A 73 -1.16 -5.52 5.48
CA VAL A 73 -0.94 -4.57 4.39
C VAL A 73 0.55 -4.47 4.07
N ALA A 74 0.90 -4.38 2.80
CA ALA A 74 2.26 -4.05 2.39
C ALA A 74 2.55 -2.57 2.67
N MET A 75 3.80 -2.22 2.96
CA MET A 75 4.18 -0.86 3.32
C MET A 75 5.30 -0.36 2.40
N LEU A 76 5.12 0.83 1.85
CA LEU A 76 6.12 1.56 1.06
C LEU A 76 6.35 2.91 1.72
N CYS A 77 7.62 3.23 1.98
CA CYS A 77 8.03 4.46 2.67
C CYS A 77 8.79 5.37 1.72
N GLU A 78 8.44 6.64 1.70
CA GLU A 78 9.12 7.68 0.95
C GLU A 78 9.75 8.72 1.88
N SER A 79 10.92 9.22 1.51
CA SER A 79 11.69 10.16 2.34
C SER A 79 11.65 11.61 1.84
N SER A 80 11.13 11.86 0.65
CA SER A 80 11.06 13.20 0.04
C SER A 80 9.79 13.39 -0.78
N VAL A 81 9.46 14.66 -1.10
CA VAL A 81 8.31 14.99 -1.96
C VAL A 81 8.47 14.38 -3.36
N GLN A 82 9.70 14.33 -3.89
CA GLN A 82 9.95 13.71 -5.19
C GLN A 82 9.72 12.19 -5.13
N GLU A 83 10.22 11.52 -4.09
CA GLU A 83 9.96 10.08 -3.91
C GLU A 83 8.48 9.76 -3.79
N VAL A 84 7.70 10.61 -3.10
CA VAL A 84 6.23 10.43 -3.05
C VAL A 84 5.62 10.49 -4.45
N MET A 85 6.07 11.44 -5.30
CA MET A 85 5.61 11.53 -6.68
C MET A 85 6.00 10.28 -7.48
N ASP A 86 7.23 9.81 -7.32
CA ASP A 86 7.80 8.75 -8.15
C ASP A 86 7.35 7.35 -7.72
N LEU A 87 7.18 7.10 -6.41
CA LEU A 87 6.89 5.76 -5.88
C LEU A 87 5.40 5.50 -5.60
N THR A 88 4.56 6.54 -5.53
CA THR A 88 3.10 6.34 -5.44
C THR A 88 2.55 5.47 -6.60
N PRO A 89 2.95 5.66 -7.87
CA PRO A 89 2.58 4.76 -8.96
C PRO A 89 3.02 3.31 -8.72
N VAL A 90 4.20 3.10 -8.13
CA VAL A 90 4.69 1.75 -7.75
C VAL A 90 3.73 1.10 -6.77
N ALA A 91 3.32 1.81 -5.70
CA ALA A 91 2.37 1.30 -4.71
C ALA A 91 1.05 0.88 -5.35
N HIS A 92 0.49 1.70 -6.25
CA HIS A 92 -0.76 1.40 -6.94
C HIS A 92 -0.65 0.20 -7.89
N CYS A 93 0.37 0.19 -8.75
CA CYS A 93 0.58 -0.90 -9.69
C CYS A 93 0.89 -2.23 -8.97
N ALA A 94 1.73 -2.17 -7.94
CA ALA A 94 2.07 -3.35 -7.13
C ALA A 94 0.86 -3.88 -6.34
N ALA A 95 0.00 -3.01 -5.80
CA ALA A 95 -1.23 -3.42 -5.14
C ALA A 95 -2.15 -4.20 -6.10
N ILE A 96 -2.33 -3.70 -7.32
CA ILE A 96 -3.18 -4.33 -8.33
C ILE A 96 -2.61 -5.69 -8.73
N LYS A 97 -1.34 -5.73 -9.14
CA LYS A 97 -0.68 -6.95 -9.61
C LYS A 97 -0.50 -7.98 -8.50
N GLY A 98 -0.10 -7.54 -7.31
CA GLY A 98 0.11 -8.39 -6.15
C GLY A 98 -1.18 -8.80 -5.45
N ARG A 99 -2.32 -8.18 -5.75
CA ARG A 99 -3.62 -8.43 -5.09
C ARG A 99 -3.54 -8.26 -3.57
N LEU A 100 -2.82 -7.24 -3.12
CA LEU A 100 -2.69 -6.88 -1.70
C LEU A 100 -2.83 -5.36 -1.52
N PRO A 101 -3.40 -4.90 -0.41
CA PRO A 101 -3.45 -3.48 -0.11
C PRO A 101 -2.07 -2.96 0.32
N PHE A 102 -1.83 -1.67 0.05
CA PHE A 102 -0.63 -0.97 0.44
C PHE A 102 -0.95 0.21 1.37
N ILE A 103 -0.09 0.42 2.36
CA ILE A 103 0.11 1.70 3.01
C ILE A 103 1.33 2.35 2.34
N ASN A 104 1.09 3.47 1.68
CA ASN A 104 2.11 4.32 1.07
C ASN A 104 2.31 5.51 1.99
N PHE A 105 3.47 5.66 2.63
CA PHE A 105 3.62 6.62 3.72
C PHE A 105 4.91 7.41 3.68
N PHE A 106 4.83 8.61 4.18
CA PHE A 106 5.92 9.57 4.28
C PHE A 106 5.78 10.40 5.58
N ASP A 107 6.80 11.17 5.93
CA ASP A 107 6.77 12.03 7.11
C ASP A 107 5.60 13.03 7.06
N GLY A 108 4.81 13.02 8.10
CA GLY A 108 3.57 13.80 8.17
C GLY A 108 3.75 15.27 8.52
N PHE A 109 4.97 15.76 8.69
CA PHE A 109 5.24 17.16 8.94
C PHE A 109 6.25 17.74 7.94
N ARG A 110 7.43 17.17 7.84
CA ARG A 110 8.45 17.67 6.91
C ARG A 110 7.98 17.48 5.46
N THR A 111 7.83 16.25 5.02
CA THR A 111 7.49 15.94 3.63
C THR A 111 6.11 16.48 3.25
N SER A 112 5.08 16.33 4.13
CA SER A 112 3.72 16.77 3.79
C SER A 112 3.51 18.28 3.74
N HIS A 113 4.41 19.08 4.34
CA HIS A 113 4.32 20.55 4.37
C HIS A 113 5.46 21.23 3.63
N GLU A 114 6.38 20.45 3.07
CA GLU A 114 7.51 20.99 2.33
C GLU A 114 7.05 21.51 0.96
N ILE A 115 7.53 22.72 0.62
CA ILE A 115 7.31 23.30 -0.70
C ILE A 115 8.59 23.07 -1.51
N GLN A 116 8.52 22.13 -2.44
CA GLN A 116 9.62 21.79 -3.33
C GLN A 116 9.19 21.88 -4.78
N LYS A 117 10.13 22.22 -5.65
CA LYS A 117 10.00 21.99 -7.08
C LYS A 117 10.29 20.52 -7.34
N ILE A 118 9.33 19.80 -7.90
CA ILE A 118 9.46 18.40 -8.28
C ILE A 118 9.23 18.22 -9.76
N GLU A 119 9.73 17.14 -10.31
CA GLU A 119 9.39 16.69 -11.65
C GLU A 119 8.11 15.86 -11.60
N MET A 120 7.21 16.13 -12.54
CA MET A 120 5.93 15.42 -12.62
C MET A 120 6.00 14.36 -13.72
N TRP A 121 5.28 13.27 -13.48
CA TRP A 121 5.04 12.25 -14.50
C TRP A 121 4.29 12.81 -15.71
N ASP A 122 4.64 12.33 -16.89
CA ASP A 122 3.73 12.35 -18.03
C ASP A 122 2.66 11.26 -17.85
N TYR A 123 1.42 11.58 -18.16
CA TYR A 123 0.32 10.62 -18.05
C TYR A 123 0.47 9.40 -18.96
N GLU A 124 1.10 9.57 -20.11
CA GLU A 124 1.37 8.43 -21.01
C GLU A 124 2.39 7.46 -20.39
N ASP A 125 3.40 7.97 -19.66
CA ASP A 125 4.35 7.12 -18.93
C ASP A 125 3.67 6.31 -17.82
N LEU A 126 2.75 6.94 -17.09
CA LEU A 126 1.96 6.24 -16.07
C LEU A 126 1.06 5.17 -16.69
N LYS A 127 0.42 5.46 -17.82
CA LYS A 127 -0.44 4.54 -18.54
C LYS A 127 0.32 3.30 -19.02
N ASP A 128 1.55 3.46 -19.50
CA ASP A 128 2.41 2.37 -19.93
C ASP A 128 2.81 1.41 -18.80
N MET A 129 2.77 1.89 -17.55
CA MET A 129 3.09 1.07 -16.39
C MET A 129 1.94 0.18 -15.94
N VAL A 130 0.70 0.50 -16.32
CA VAL A 130 -0.50 -0.17 -15.84
C VAL A 130 -0.63 -1.57 -16.46
N ASP A 131 -0.79 -2.58 -15.61
CA ASP A 131 -1.11 -3.95 -16.01
C ASP A 131 -2.63 -4.11 -16.14
N MET A 132 -3.15 -3.98 -17.37
CA MET A 132 -4.58 -4.08 -17.66
C MET A 132 -5.13 -5.48 -17.41
N ASP A 133 -4.33 -6.52 -17.66
CA ASP A 133 -4.76 -7.91 -17.40
C ASP A 133 -4.96 -8.16 -15.91
N ALA A 134 -4.10 -7.58 -15.07
CA ALA A 134 -4.26 -7.64 -13.61
C ALA A 134 -5.51 -6.89 -13.14
N ILE A 135 -5.83 -5.73 -13.74
CA ILE A 135 -7.09 -5.00 -13.46
C ILE A 135 -8.30 -5.83 -13.86
N ASP A 136 -8.29 -6.42 -15.03
CA ASP A 136 -9.41 -7.23 -15.52
C ASP A 136 -9.59 -8.50 -14.67
N ALA A 137 -8.51 -9.14 -14.27
CA ALA A 137 -8.55 -10.26 -13.32
C ALA A 137 -9.14 -9.85 -11.97
N TYR A 138 -8.75 -8.70 -11.44
CA TYR A 138 -9.33 -8.15 -10.20
C TYR A 138 -10.82 -7.88 -10.35
N ARG A 139 -11.26 -7.26 -11.45
CA ARG A 139 -12.68 -6.94 -11.70
C ARG A 139 -13.54 -8.17 -11.89
N LYS A 140 -12.99 -9.25 -12.47
CA LYS A 140 -13.70 -10.54 -12.58
C LYS A 140 -14.04 -11.16 -11.23
N ASP A 141 -13.20 -10.90 -10.22
CA ASP A 141 -13.43 -11.37 -8.85
C ASP A 141 -14.34 -10.43 -8.01
N ALA A 142 -14.76 -9.30 -8.55
CA ALA A 142 -15.60 -8.35 -7.84
C ALA A 142 -16.99 -8.93 -7.51
N LEU A 143 -17.63 -8.37 -6.49
CA LEU A 143 -19.01 -8.72 -6.16
C LEU A 143 -19.93 -8.39 -7.35
N ASN A 144 -20.60 -9.43 -7.86
CA ASN A 144 -21.46 -9.31 -9.02
C ASN A 144 -22.73 -10.16 -8.81
N PRO A 145 -23.92 -9.58 -8.91
CA PRO A 145 -25.18 -10.32 -8.72
C PRO A 145 -25.39 -11.46 -9.74
N ASN A 146 -24.78 -11.37 -10.93
CA ASN A 146 -24.82 -12.41 -11.93
C ASN A 146 -23.89 -13.60 -11.63
N HIS A 147 -22.87 -13.37 -10.80
CA HIS A 147 -21.91 -14.36 -10.34
C HIS A 147 -21.69 -14.18 -8.83
N PRO A 148 -22.70 -14.54 -8.02
CA PRO A 148 -22.66 -14.29 -6.59
C PRO A 148 -21.55 -15.09 -5.91
N CYS A 149 -20.79 -14.44 -5.06
CA CYS A 149 -19.80 -15.07 -4.18
C CYS A 149 -19.94 -14.55 -2.76
N GLN A 150 -19.55 -15.37 -1.80
CA GLN A 150 -19.54 -14.99 -0.39
C GLN A 150 -18.11 -14.67 0.05
N ARG A 151 -17.94 -13.52 0.68
CA ARG A 151 -16.66 -13.08 1.27
C ARG A 151 -16.87 -12.70 2.73
N GLY A 152 -15.81 -12.84 3.52
CA GLY A 152 -15.85 -12.44 4.92
C GLY A 152 -16.81 -13.24 5.76
N SER A 153 -17.10 -14.49 5.39
CA SER A 153 -17.93 -15.42 6.15
C SER A 153 -17.23 -15.88 7.43
N ALA A 154 -17.99 -16.47 8.35
CA ALA A 154 -17.43 -17.18 9.49
C ALA A 154 -16.84 -18.53 9.04
N GLN A 155 -15.62 -18.80 9.48
CA GLN A 155 -14.93 -20.07 9.23
C GLN A 155 -14.48 -20.68 10.57
N ASN A 156 -14.62 -21.99 10.71
CA ASN A 156 -14.09 -22.72 11.85
C ASN A 156 -12.57 -22.94 11.70
N ALA A 157 -11.92 -23.32 12.75
CA ALA A 157 -10.46 -23.47 12.82
C ALA A 157 -9.87 -24.40 11.75
N ASP A 158 -10.60 -25.44 11.36
CA ASP A 158 -10.24 -26.41 10.34
C ASP A 158 -10.12 -25.80 8.92
N ILE A 159 -10.90 -24.75 8.62
CA ILE A 159 -10.89 -24.06 7.33
C ILE A 159 -10.08 -22.75 7.42
N PHE A 160 -10.21 -22.02 8.53
CA PHE A 160 -9.62 -20.70 8.69
C PHE A 160 -8.11 -20.72 8.53
N PHE A 161 -7.43 -21.67 9.17
CA PHE A 161 -5.97 -21.79 9.09
C PHE A 161 -5.51 -22.05 7.65
N GLN A 162 -6.14 -22.99 6.96
CA GLN A 162 -5.81 -23.31 5.57
C GLN A 162 -6.03 -22.12 4.63
N ALA A 163 -7.10 -21.37 4.81
CA ALA A 163 -7.37 -20.17 4.04
C ALA A 163 -6.32 -19.07 4.28
N ARG A 164 -5.83 -18.95 5.54
CA ARG A 164 -4.72 -18.03 5.87
C ARG A 164 -3.41 -18.45 5.23
N GLU A 165 -3.06 -19.73 5.28
CA GLU A 165 -1.86 -20.27 4.64
C GLU A 165 -1.88 -20.08 3.11
N ALA A 166 -3.01 -20.25 2.47
CA ALA A 166 -3.17 -20.05 1.02
C ALA A 166 -2.85 -18.61 0.57
N CYS A 167 -2.86 -17.64 1.47
CA CYS A 167 -2.48 -16.25 1.17
C CYS A 167 -0.96 -16.05 1.05
N ASN A 168 -0.12 -16.93 1.59
CA ASN A 168 1.33 -16.75 1.66
C ASN A 168 1.96 -16.55 0.28
N THR A 169 1.51 -17.25 -0.74
CA THR A 169 2.01 -17.11 -2.12
C THR A 169 1.87 -15.68 -2.67
N TYR A 170 0.85 -14.94 -2.25
CA TYR A 170 0.70 -13.54 -2.64
C TYR A 170 1.73 -12.67 -1.95
N TYR A 171 1.96 -12.87 -0.65
CA TYR A 171 2.98 -12.13 0.12
C TYR A 171 4.39 -12.41 -0.37
N ASP A 172 4.72 -13.66 -0.67
CA ASP A 172 6.03 -14.06 -1.17
C ASP A 172 6.39 -13.40 -2.51
N ASN A 173 5.39 -13.05 -3.31
CA ASN A 173 5.59 -12.40 -4.60
C ASN A 173 5.71 -10.85 -4.50
N VAL A 174 5.29 -10.22 -3.41
CA VAL A 174 5.24 -8.76 -3.28
C VAL A 174 6.61 -8.11 -3.49
N PRO A 175 7.72 -8.58 -2.89
CA PRO A 175 9.03 -7.95 -3.10
C PRO A 175 9.42 -7.89 -4.57
N ALA A 176 9.28 -8.99 -5.30
CA ALA A 176 9.62 -9.06 -6.71
C ALA A 176 8.72 -8.16 -7.58
N ILE A 177 7.43 -8.06 -7.26
CA ILE A 177 6.49 -7.18 -7.96
C ILE A 177 6.85 -5.71 -7.72
N VAL A 178 7.15 -5.32 -6.48
CA VAL A 178 7.56 -3.94 -6.16
C VAL A 178 8.85 -3.58 -6.88
N GLU A 179 9.85 -4.47 -6.85
CA GLU A 179 11.11 -4.28 -7.54
C GLU A 179 10.93 -4.15 -9.06
N GLU A 180 10.04 -4.95 -9.67
CA GLU A 180 9.68 -4.81 -11.09
C GLU A 180 9.18 -3.40 -11.41
N TYR A 181 8.26 -2.85 -10.59
CA TYR A 181 7.73 -1.51 -10.83
C TYR A 181 8.73 -0.40 -10.50
N MET A 182 9.57 -0.58 -9.48
CA MET A 182 10.70 0.34 -9.23
C MET A 182 11.65 0.38 -10.42
N ASN A 183 11.96 -0.77 -11.02
CA ASN A 183 12.80 -0.84 -12.22
C ASN A 183 12.15 -0.18 -13.43
N LYS A 184 10.83 -0.25 -13.59
CA LYS A 184 10.10 0.49 -14.64
C LYS A 184 10.21 2.01 -14.42
N VAL A 185 10.04 2.46 -13.18
CA VAL A 185 10.24 3.88 -12.81
C VAL A 185 11.67 4.31 -13.10
N ASN A 186 12.66 3.57 -12.61
CA ASN A 186 14.08 3.86 -12.83
C ASN A 186 14.43 4.01 -14.32
N ALA A 187 13.89 3.12 -15.16
CA ALA A 187 14.14 3.16 -16.60
C ALA A 187 13.49 4.39 -17.28
N LYS A 188 12.35 4.88 -16.78
CA LYS A 188 11.64 6.01 -17.37
C LYS A 188 12.21 7.37 -16.96
N ILE A 189 12.62 7.52 -15.72
CA ILE A 189 13.05 8.83 -15.16
C ILE A 189 14.52 8.88 -14.76
N GLY A 190 15.27 7.78 -14.95
CA GLY A 190 16.72 7.76 -14.70
C GLY A 190 17.12 7.74 -13.22
N THR A 191 16.28 7.15 -12.37
CA THR A 191 16.52 6.95 -10.93
C THR A 191 17.13 5.58 -10.63
N ASP A 192 17.43 5.29 -9.35
CA ASP A 192 17.98 4.00 -8.88
C ASP A 192 17.23 3.52 -7.62
N TYR A 193 15.90 3.57 -7.65
CA TYR A 193 15.06 3.07 -6.55
C TYR A 193 15.21 1.57 -6.37
N LYS A 194 15.33 1.15 -5.10
CA LYS A 194 15.48 -0.24 -4.67
C LYS A 194 14.56 -0.49 -3.48
N LEU A 195 14.27 -1.76 -3.21
CA LEU A 195 13.48 -2.15 -2.03
C LEU A 195 14.11 -1.64 -0.74
N PHE A 196 15.43 -1.73 -0.63
CA PHE A 196 16.22 -1.23 0.48
C PHE A 196 17.55 -0.68 -0.04
N ASN A 197 17.99 0.42 0.55
CA ASN A 197 19.32 0.98 0.30
C ASN A 197 20.16 0.87 1.58
N TYR A 198 21.39 0.45 1.41
CA TYR A 198 22.35 0.42 2.49
C TYR A 198 23.15 1.73 2.54
N TYR A 199 23.20 2.33 3.71
CA TYR A 199 24.00 3.51 4.01
C TYR A 199 24.88 3.19 5.21
N GLY A 200 26.18 2.99 4.97
CA GLY A 200 27.14 2.67 6.03
C GLY A 200 28.49 2.29 5.47
N ALA A 201 29.35 1.75 6.33
CA ALA A 201 30.68 1.28 5.93
C ALA A 201 30.54 0.05 5.02
N ALA A 202 31.28 0.02 3.91
CA ALA A 202 31.18 -1.06 2.92
C ALA A 202 31.67 -2.43 3.47
N ASP A 203 32.43 -2.41 4.54
CA ASP A 203 33.03 -3.56 5.22
C ASP A 203 32.36 -3.87 6.58
N ALA A 204 31.16 -3.35 6.82
CA ALA A 204 30.43 -3.63 8.06
C ALA A 204 30.07 -5.13 8.15
N GLU A 205 30.44 -5.76 9.27
CA GLU A 205 30.12 -7.15 9.54
C GLU A 205 28.72 -7.35 10.16
N ASN A 206 28.16 -6.28 10.74
CA ASN A 206 26.85 -6.27 11.35
C ASN A 206 26.06 -5.03 10.86
N ILE A 207 24.76 -5.23 10.58
CA ILE A 207 23.86 -4.20 10.09
C ILE A 207 22.68 -4.10 11.07
#